data_bb5e534044368e10a9e8e31223daec82
#
_entry.id   bb5e534044368e10a9e8e31223daec82
#
_cell.length_a   1.000
_cell.length_b   1.000
_cell.length_c   1.000
_cell.angle_alpha   90.00
_cell.angle_beta   90.00
_cell.angle_gamma   90.00
#
_symmetry.space_group_name_H-M   'P 1'
#
loop_
_entity.id
_entity.type
_entity.pdbx_description
1 polymer ?
#
loop_
_entity_poly.entity_id
_entity_poly.type
_entity_poly.pdbx_seq_one_letter_code
_entity_poly.pdbx_strand_id
1 'polypeptide(L)'
;MREAARTAVKWTLFVVAALLALVAIRVTAPAGSAAEQSVDAVLDTGYGSAVLRVSVPIAFAAMGGIFAEKTGIINIGIEGFLILSALSSVVAVTVLTDAGLGTGTALWLAFLVGIVVSVLTSAVFAVFVIRYRADQVIAGLAVWLISLGVAPFVSLVLFESVNSPSVGTFGTWRIPLLADLPALGPVLFDASPMVYLMLVTAPVCWYTLRYTPLGRHIRACGENPRALDTAGVSVRRTRYVGVLLSGVLCGVGGAGFTLGQLGRFVGAGETSIGGRGFLGIVAYLFGNYNPLSSLGGAMLFASFDSLQIRLQQIGELDVPQPLFRVLPFVVVILVLMFIGRTRIPAALGEHYDDEE
;
A
#
# COMPACT_ATOMS: atom_id res chain seq x y z
N MET A 1 12.72 -23.16 -7.72
CA MET A 1 12.03 -23.80 -6.58
C MET A 1 12.91 -23.89 -5.32
N ARG A 2 14.16 -24.36 -5.38
CA ARG A 2 15.03 -24.52 -4.18
C ARG A 2 15.42 -23.19 -3.49
N GLU A 3 15.62 -22.10 -4.23
CA GLU A 3 15.91 -20.77 -3.65
C GLU A 3 14.71 -20.15 -2.95
N ALA A 4 13.51 -20.23 -3.56
CA ALA A 4 12.29 -19.74 -2.95
C ALA A 4 11.96 -20.48 -1.64
N ALA A 5 12.21 -21.81 -1.61
CA ALA A 5 12.04 -22.60 -0.39
C ALA A 5 13.07 -22.19 0.68
N ARG A 6 14.33 -21.94 0.31
CA ARG A 6 15.36 -21.47 1.25
C ARG A 6 15.05 -20.07 1.81
N THR A 7 14.51 -19.18 0.98
CA THR A 7 14.08 -17.85 1.41
C THR A 7 12.89 -17.96 2.35
N ALA A 8 11.89 -18.78 2.03
CA ALA A 8 10.74 -19.01 2.92
C ALA A 8 11.19 -19.59 4.28
N VAL A 9 12.10 -20.57 4.29
CA VAL A 9 12.65 -21.16 5.53
C VAL A 9 13.39 -20.10 6.37
N LYS A 10 14.20 -19.23 5.74
CA LYS A 10 14.89 -18.15 6.46
C LYS A 10 13.89 -17.17 7.10
N TRP A 11 12.81 -16.81 6.39
CA TRP A 11 11.78 -15.96 6.94
C TRP A 11 11.00 -16.61 8.08
N THR A 12 10.67 -17.88 7.95
CA THR A 12 10.03 -18.63 9.04
C THR A 12 10.94 -18.68 10.27
N LEU A 13 12.24 -18.94 10.09
CA LEU A 13 13.20 -18.94 11.19
C LEU A 13 13.36 -17.55 11.83
N PHE A 14 13.38 -16.48 11.03
CA PHE A 14 13.44 -15.11 11.55
C PHE A 14 12.19 -14.75 12.36
N VAL A 15 11.00 -15.05 11.86
CA VAL A 15 9.74 -14.82 12.59
C VAL A 15 9.69 -15.63 13.89
N VAL A 16 10.08 -16.91 13.84
CA VAL A 16 10.15 -17.76 15.04
C VAL A 16 11.17 -17.21 16.05
N ALA A 17 12.34 -16.79 15.60
CA ALA A 17 13.36 -16.21 16.49
C ALA A 17 12.86 -14.88 17.10
N ALA A 18 12.19 -14.04 16.34
CA ALA A 18 11.59 -12.79 16.85
C ALA A 18 10.51 -13.06 17.89
N LEU A 19 9.62 -14.05 17.64
CA LEU A 19 8.59 -14.46 18.61
C LEU A 19 9.22 -15.04 19.88
N LEU A 20 10.25 -15.87 19.75
CA LEU A 20 10.97 -16.42 20.91
C LEU A 20 11.67 -15.32 21.71
N ALA A 21 12.24 -14.31 21.04
CA ALA A 21 12.83 -13.16 21.71
C ALA A 21 11.78 -12.34 22.47
N LEU A 22 10.60 -12.11 21.88
CA LEU A 22 9.49 -11.44 22.55
C LEU A 22 9.03 -12.23 23.78
N VAL A 23 8.86 -13.54 23.66
CA VAL A 23 8.50 -14.40 24.80
C VAL A 23 9.58 -14.37 25.89
N ALA A 24 10.86 -14.43 25.51
CA ALA A 24 11.97 -14.33 26.46
C ALA A 24 11.96 -12.99 27.22
N ILE A 25 11.76 -11.87 26.50
CA ILE A 25 11.63 -10.55 27.13
C ILE A 25 10.43 -10.53 28.05
N ARG A 26 9.27 -11.08 27.66
CA ARG A 26 8.06 -11.16 28.49
C ARG A 26 8.27 -11.90 29.80
N VAL A 27 9.05 -12.99 29.76
CA VAL A 27 9.33 -13.84 30.93
C VAL A 27 10.38 -13.22 31.86
N THR A 28 11.35 -12.47 31.30
CA THR A 28 12.49 -11.93 32.07
C THR A 28 12.30 -10.48 32.50
N ALA A 29 11.37 -9.74 31.88
CA ALA A 29 11.12 -8.34 32.23
C ALA A 29 10.47 -8.22 33.62
N PRO A 30 10.88 -7.24 34.42
CA PRO A 30 10.22 -6.95 35.71
C PRO A 30 8.73 -6.59 35.49
N ALA A 31 7.86 -7.04 36.40
CA ALA A 31 6.44 -6.75 36.34
C ALA A 31 6.18 -5.24 36.36
N GLY A 32 5.35 -4.72 35.45
CA GLY A 32 5.06 -3.30 35.28
C GLY A 32 6.13 -2.51 34.53
N SER A 33 7.20 -3.14 34.05
CA SER A 33 8.24 -2.45 33.26
C SER A 33 7.75 -2.06 31.87
N ALA A 34 8.35 -0.99 31.30
CA ALA A 34 8.08 -0.59 29.91
C ALA A 34 8.37 -1.71 28.90
N ALA A 35 9.31 -2.62 29.21
CA ALA A 35 9.60 -3.79 28.40
C ALA A 35 8.45 -4.81 28.41
N GLU A 36 7.88 -5.12 29.56
CA GLU A 36 6.71 -5.98 29.67
C GLU A 36 5.50 -5.38 28.95
N GLN A 37 5.18 -4.12 29.19
CA GLN A 37 4.08 -3.40 28.54
C GLN A 37 4.24 -3.36 27.01
N SER A 38 5.46 -3.16 26.51
CA SER A 38 5.76 -3.17 25.08
C SER A 38 5.52 -4.56 24.44
N VAL A 39 5.88 -5.61 25.13
CA VAL A 39 5.65 -6.99 24.65
C VAL A 39 4.17 -7.34 24.70
N ASP A 40 3.45 -6.99 25.78
CA ASP A 40 2.01 -7.19 25.86
C ASP A 40 1.26 -6.42 24.78
N ALA A 41 1.69 -5.21 24.45
CA ALA A 41 1.15 -4.41 23.36
C ALA A 41 1.32 -5.07 21.98
N VAL A 42 2.40 -5.84 21.76
CA VAL A 42 2.63 -6.59 20.52
C VAL A 42 1.87 -7.91 20.49
N LEU A 43 1.70 -8.56 21.63
CA LEU A 43 0.98 -9.83 21.74
C LEU A 43 -0.56 -9.66 21.76
N ASP A 44 -1.04 -8.42 21.93
CA ASP A 44 -2.46 -8.11 21.90
C ASP A 44 -3.08 -8.30 20.51
N THR A 45 -4.28 -8.89 20.45
CA THR A 45 -5.04 -9.09 19.21
C THR A 45 -5.34 -7.79 18.49
N GLY A 46 -5.50 -6.68 19.20
CA GLY A 46 -5.65 -5.34 18.64
C GLY A 46 -4.45 -4.89 17.83
N TYR A 47 -3.22 -5.34 18.18
CA TYR A 47 -2.04 -5.07 17.36
C TYR A 47 -2.11 -5.76 16.00
N GLY A 48 -2.46 -7.06 15.97
CA GLY A 48 -2.63 -7.79 14.71
C GLY A 48 -3.68 -7.14 13.79
N SER A 49 -4.81 -6.71 14.37
CA SER A 49 -5.86 -5.98 13.64
C SER A 49 -5.36 -4.62 13.12
N ALA A 50 -4.54 -3.88 13.88
CA ALA A 50 -3.94 -2.62 13.45
C ALA A 50 -2.96 -2.85 12.29
N VAL A 51 -2.11 -3.88 12.37
CA VAL A 51 -1.18 -4.25 11.30
C VAL A 51 -1.92 -4.51 9.99
N LEU A 52 -3.00 -5.29 10.02
CA LEU A 52 -3.78 -5.55 8.81
C LEU A 52 -4.40 -4.28 8.22
N ARG A 53 -4.94 -3.39 9.05
CA ARG A 53 -5.52 -2.13 8.59
C ARG A 53 -4.48 -1.19 7.98
N VAL A 54 -3.34 -1.03 8.64
CA VAL A 54 -2.25 -0.16 8.17
C VAL A 54 -1.56 -0.73 6.93
N SER A 55 -1.56 -2.05 6.74
CA SER A 55 -0.99 -2.68 5.55
C SER A 55 -1.81 -2.43 4.27
N VAL A 56 -3.09 -2.04 4.37
CA VAL A 56 -3.97 -1.83 3.20
C VAL A 56 -3.36 -0.90 2.17
N PRO A 57 -3.03 0.37 2.46
CA PRO A 57 -2.47 1.29 1.47
C PRO A 57 -1.10 0.82 0.95
N ILE A 58 -0.25 0.24 1.80
CA ILE A 58 1.08 -0.26 1.43
C ILE A 58 0.95 -1.43 0.46
N ALA A 59 0.07 -2.39 0.75
CA ALA A 59 -0.13 -3.57 -0.09
C ALA A 59 -0.73 -3.23 -1.45
N PHE A 60 -1.73 -2.34 -1.50
CA PHE A 60 -2.30 -1.88 -2.77
C PHE A 60 -1.32 -1.06 -3.59
N ALA A 61 -0.51 -0.20 -2.96
CA ALA A 61 0.60 0.50 -3.61
C ALA A 61 1.62 -0.49 -4.20
N ALA A 62 2.01 -1.50 -3.42
CA ALA A 62 2.93 -2.54 -3.87
C ALA A 62 2.38 -3.32 -5.08
N MET A 63 1.13 -3.77 -5.01
CA MET A 63 0.49 -4.45 -6.13
C MET A 63 0.38 -3.53 -7.37
N GLY A 64 0.03 -2.26 -7.18
CA GLY A 64 -0.03 -1.26 -8.25
C GLY A 64 1.34 -1.06 -8.91
N GLY A 65 2.40 -0.89 -8.11
CA GLY A 65 3.77 -0.76 -8.60
C GLY A 65 4.22 -1.97 -9.41
N ILE A 66 3.88 -3.18 -8.97
CA ILE A 66 4.19 -4.42 -9.71
C ILE A 66 3.61 -4.40 -11.13
N PHE A 67 2.35 -3.97 -11.31
CA PHE A 67 1.73 -3.93 -12.63
C PHE A 67 2.39 -2.90 -13.54
N ALA A 68 2.71 -1.71 -13.05
CA ALA A 68 3.39 -0.69 -13.83
C ALA A 68 4.81 -1.13 -14.20
N GLU A 69 5.64 -1.51 -13.22
CA GLU A 69 7.05 -1.80 -13.46
C GLU A 69 7.28 -3.09 -14.27
N LYS A 70 6.40 -4.08 -14.12
CA LYS A 70 6.45 -5.26 -15.01
C LYS A 70 6.07 -4.96 -16.46
N THR A 71 5.59 -3.77 -16.81
CA THR A 71 5.48 -3.31 -18.20
C THR A 71 6.67 -2.46 -18.66
N GLY A 72 7.65 -2.25 -17.79
CA GLY A 72 8.83 -1.43 -18.06
C GLY A 72 8.66 0.05 -17.69
N ILE A 73 7.58 0.45 -17.02
CA ILE A 73 7.34 1.84 -16.59
C ILE A 73 7.62 1.99 -15.10
N ILE A 74 8.66 2.77 -14.75
CA ILE A 74 8.95 3.17 -13.36
C ILE A 74 7.82 4.08 -12.87
N ASN A 75 7.21 3.76 -11.74
CA ASN A 75 6.10 4.53 -11.20
C ASN A 75 6.38 4.99 -9.75
N ILE A 76 7.08 6.12 -9.62
CA ILE A 76 7.29 6.78 -8.33
C ILE A 76 6.06 7.62 -7.92
N GLY A 77 5.15 7.91 -8.86
CA GLY A 77 3.91 8.67 -8.62
C GLY A 77 2.84 7.95 -7.78
N ILE A 78 3.10 6.72 -7.36
CA ILE A 78 2.19 5.88 -6.56
C ILE A 78 1.66 6.61 -5.32
N GLU A 79 2.53 7.31 -4.58
CA GLU A 79 2.14 8.09 -3.40
C GLU A 79 1.13 9.19 -3.77
N GLY A 80 1.35 9.88 -4.89
CA GLY A 80 0.42 10.90 -5.38
C GLY A 80 -0.95 10.34 -5.76
N PHE A 81 -1.01 9.15 -6.37
CA PHE A 81 -2.26 8.47 -6.69
C PHE A 81 -3.06 8.13 -5.43
N LEU A 82 -2.39 7.66 -4.38
CA LEU A 82 -3.00 7.38 -3.07
C LEU A 82 -3.53 8.66 -2.42
N ILE A 83 -2.75 9.77 -2.42
CA ILE A 83 -3.12 11.05 -1.81
C ILE A 83 -4.37 11.62 -2.47
N LEU A 84 -4.41 11.69 -3.81
CA LEU A 84 -5.55 12.25 -4.53
C LEU A 84 -6.79 11.38 -4.40
N SER A 85 -6.64 10.05 -4.36
CA SER A 85 -7.72 9.13 -4.07
C SER A 85 -8.29 9.33 -2.65
N ALA A 86 -7.42 9.46 -1.66
CA ALA A 86 -7.79 9.70 -0.27
C ALA A 86 -8.61 11.00 -0.12
N LEU A 87 -8.12 12.10 -0.68
CA LEU A 87 -8.83 13.37 -0.64
C LEU A 87 -10.17 13.29 -1.37
N SER A 88 -10.16 12.86 -2.64
CA SER A 88 -11.37 12.87 -3.48
C SER A 88 -12.47 11.97 -2.93
N SER A 89 -12.11 10.88 -2.25
CA SER A 89 -13.08 10.02 -1.58
C SER A 89 -13.78 10.74 -0.42
N VAL A 90 -13.05 11.50 0.41
CA VAL A 90 -13.65 12.27 1.50
C VAL A 90 -14.53 13.41 0.98
N VAL A 91 -14.04 14.15 0.00
CA VAL A 91 -14.84 15.22 -0.66
C VAL A 91 -16.14 14.64 -1.22
N ALA A 92 -16.06 13.48 -1.88
CA ALA A 92 -17.26 12.84 -2.43
C ALA A 92 -18.24 12.39 -1.34
N VAL A 93 -17.78 11.86 -0.19
CA VAL A 93 -18.70 11.53 0.93
C VAL A 93 -19.44 12.78 1.39
N THR A 94 -18.72 13.89 1.62
CA THR A 94 -19.33 15.15 2.07
C THR A 94 -20.41 15.61 1.07
N VAL A 95 -20.07 15.73 -0.21
CA VAL A 95 -21.01 16.16 -1.25
C VAL A 95 -22.23 15.24 -1.34
N LEU A 96 -22.04 13.92 -1.27
CA LEU A 96 -23.13 12.95 -1.39
C LEU A 96 -24.04 12.96 -0.15
N THR A 97 -23.49 13.14 1.04
CA THR A 97 -24.28 13.25 2.28
C THR A 97 -25.05 14.58 2.34
N ASP A 98 -24.46 15.69 1.89
CA ASP A 98 -25.12 16.98 1.78
C ASP A 98 -26.26 16.94 0.74
N ALA A 99 -26.13 16.12 -0.29
CA ALA A 99 -27.19 15.83 -1.26
C ALA A 99 -28.30 14.89 -0.73
N GLY A 100 -28.22 14.49 0.55
CA GLY A 100 -29.24 13.67 1.22
C GLY A 100 -29.07 12.15 1.09
N LEU A 101 -27.94 11.66 0.56
CA LEU A 101 -27.67 10.22 0.56
C LEU A 101 -27.31 9.72 1.96
N GLY A 102 -27.79 8.52 2.30
CA GLY A 102 -27.40 7.86 3.54
C GLY A 102 -25.89 7.56 3.57
N THR A 103 -25.25 7.75 4.73
CA THR A 103 -23.80 7.63 4.91
C THR A 103 -23.20 6.34 4.35
N GLY A 104 -23.87 5.19 4.55
CA GLY A 104 -23.38 3.90 4.04
C GLY A 104 -23.27 3.86 2.50
N THR A 105 -24.31 4.35 1.79
CA THR A 105 -24.29 4.44 0.32
C THR A 105 -23.27 5.48 -0.16
N ALA A 106 -23.20 6.64 0.52
CA ALA A 106 -22.24 7.69 0.21
C ALA A 106 -20.79 7.19 0.29
N LEU A 107 -20.45 6.39 1.32
CA LEU A 107 -19.11 5.81 1.48
C LEU A 107 -18.70 4.91 0.29
N TRP A 108 -19.60 4.03 -0.19
CA TRP A 108 -19.29 3.15 -1.31
C TRP A 108 -19.16 3.90 -2.64
N LEU A 109 -20.05 4.86 -2.90
CA LEU A 109 -19.95 5.70 -4.10
C LEU A 109 -18.69 6.57 -4.06
N ALA A 110 -18.38 7.16 -2.92
CA ALA A 110 -17.17 7.96 -2.71
C ALA A 110 -15.90 7.14 -2.86
N PHE A 111 -15.90 5.89 -2.42
CA PHE A 111 -14.81 4.94 -2.66
C PHE A 111 -14.54 4.76 -4.17
N LEU A 112 -15.58 4.61 -4.97
CA LEU A 112 -15.45 4.52 -6.44
C LEU A 112 -14.94 5.83 -7.03
N VAL A 113 -15.39 6.99 -6.54
CA VAL A 113 -14.88 8.30 -6.98
C VAL A 113 -13.38 8.40 -6.71
N GLY A 114 -12.91 7.98 -5.53
CA GLY A 114 -11.48 7.94 -5.20
C GLY A 114 -10.68 7.09 -6.18
N ILE A 115 -11.19 5.92 -6.56
CA ILE A 115 -10.55 5.06 -7.57
C ILE A 115 -10.51 5.76 -8.93
N VAL A 116 -11.61 6.36 -9.37
CA VAL A 116 -11.68 7.05 -10.66
C VAL A 116 -10.67 8.20 -10.72
N VAL A 117 -10.55 9.02 -9.68
CA VAL A 117 -9.58 10.12 -9.62
C VAL A 117 -8.13 9.59 -9.70
N SER A 118 -7.83 8.51 -8.99
CA SER A 118 -6.52 7.86 -9.08
C SER A 118 -6.23 7.34 -10.49
N VAL A 119 -7.20 6.72 -11.14
CA VAL A 119 -7.07 6.24 -12.54
C VAL A 119 -6.87 7.42 -13.51
N LEU A 120 -7.59 8.51 -13.36
CA LEU A 120 -7.39 9.71 -14.18
C LEU A 120 -5.99 10.30 -13.99
N THR A 121 -5.52 10.37 -12.75
CA THR A 121 -4.16 10.84 -12.45
C THR A 121 -3.11 9.91 -13.06
N SER A 122 -3.29 8.60 -12.93
CA SER A 122 -2.40 7.61 -13.55
C SER A 122 -2.45 7.64 -15.08
N ALA A 123 -3.61 7.97 -15.67
CA ALA A 123 -3.75 8.15 -17.12
C ALA A 123 -2.96 9.38 -17.61
N VAL A 124 -3.01 10.50 -16.86
CA VAL A 124 -2.21 11.68 -17.14
C VAL A 124 -0.71 11.34 -17.07
N PHE A 125 -0.27 10.67 -16.01
CA PHE A 125 1.10 10.18 -15.88
C PHE A 125 1.48 9.27 -17.07
N ALA A 126 0.63 8.30 -17.43
CA ALA A 126 0.87 7.39 -18.55
C ALA A 126 1.04 8.13 -19.89
N VAL A 127 0.24 9.18 -20.13
CA VAL A 127 0.37 10.00 -21.35
C VAL A 127 1.73 10.69 -21.40
N PHE A 128 2.20 11.27 -20.29
CA PHE A 128 3.51 11.93 -20.26
C PHE A 128 4.65 10.93 -20.50
N VAL A 129 4.67 9.80 -19.83
CA VAL A 129 5.79 8.85 -19.90
C VAL A 129 5.76 7.96 -21.14
N ILE A 130 4.56 7.63 -21.66
CA ILE A 130 4.44 6.71 -22.81
C ILE A 130 4.37 7.48 -24.13
N ARG A 131 3.55 8.56 -24.20
CA ARG A 131 3.35 9.29 -25.46
C ARG A 131 4.38 10.38 -25.65
N TYR A 132 4.65 11.19 -24.62
CA TYR A 132 5.60 12.30 -24.68
C TYR A 132 7.03 11.90 -24.30
N ARG A 133 7.24 10.65 -23.88
CA ARG A 133 8.55 10.09 -23.52
C ARG A 133 9.27 10.92 -22.44
N ALA A 134 8.51 11.54 -21.55
CA ALA A 134 9.08 12.24 -20.41
C ALA A 134 9.85 11.26 -19.51
N ASP A 135 10.88 11.76 -18.84
CA ASP A 135 11.57 10.96 -17.82
C ASP A 135 10.59 10.45 -16.78
N GLN A 136 10.58 9.15 -16.55
CA GLN A 136 9.57 8.46 -15.75
C GLN A 136 9.69 8.81 -14.26
N VAL A 137 10.93 9.00 -13.78
CA VAL A 137 11.23 9.37 -12.40
C VAL A 137 10.77 10.80 -12.15
N ILE A 138 11.13 11.73 -13.04
CA ILE A 138 10.75 13.14 -12.94
C ILE A 138 9.23 13.30 -13.02
N ALA A 139 8.57 12.60 -13.95
CA ALA A 139 7.11 12.63 -14.08
C ALA A 139 6.41 12.07 -12.83
N GLY A 140 6.92 10.98 -12.26
CA GLY A 140 6.41 10.39 -11.02
C GLY A 140 6.55 11.32 -9.82
N LEU A 141 7.74 11.93 -9.66
CA LEU A 141 7.99 12.93 -8.61
C LEU A 141 7.09 14.17 -8.79
N ALA A 142 6.88 14.62 -10.03
CA ALA A 142 5.97 15.73 -10.31
C ALA A 142 4.53 15.43 -9.87
N VAL A 143 4.03 14.24 -10.18
CA VAL A 143 2.70 13.80 -9.72
C VAL A 143 2.62 13.79 -8.20
N TRP A 144 3.63 13.27 -7.51
CA TRP A 144 3.68 13.28 -6.05
C TRP A 144 3.69 14.69 -5.47
N LEU A 145 4.59 15.56 -5.95
CA LEU A 145 4.69 16.94 -5.45
C LEU A 145 3.41 17.76 -5.73
N ILE A 146 2.81 17.59 -6.90
CA ILE A 146 1.52 18.20 -7.23
C ILE A 146 0.45 17.72 -6.25
N SER A 147 0.40 16.43 -5.97
CA SER A 147 -0.57 15.85 -5.05
C SER A 147 -0.41 16.36 -3.61
N LEU A 148 0.86 16.53 -3.15
CA LEU A 148 1.17 17.13 -1.85
C LEU A 148 0.73 18.59 -1.73
N GLY A 149 0.74 19.35 -2.83
CA GLY A 149 0.27 20.73 -2.85
C GLY A 149 -1.24 20.84 -3.04
N VAL A 150 -1.77 20.13 -4.04
CA VAL A 150 -3.19 20.21 -4.44
C VAL A 150 -4.10 19.66 -3.35
N ALA A 151 -3.75 18.54 -2.71
CA ALA A 151 -4.67 17.91 -1.77
C ALA A 151 -4.94 18.76 -0.52
N PRO A 152 -3.96 19.29 0.22
CA PRO A 152 -4.24 20.22 1.32
C PRO A 152 -4.88 21.53 0.86
N PHE A 153 -4.50 22.04 -0.32
CA PHE A 153 -5.09 23.25 -0.88
C PHE A 153 -6.59 23.08 -1.16
N VAL A 154 -6.99 22.00 -1.83
CA VAL A 154 -8.40 21.69 -2.08
C VAL A 154 -9.17 21.50 -0.76
N SER A 155 -8.56 20.81 0.22
CA SER A 155 -9.15 20.67 1.56
C SER A 155 -9.37 22.03 2.22
N LEU A 156 -8.38 22.94 2.14
CA LEU A 156 -8.49 24.29 2.68
C LEU A 156 -9.59 25.11 2.01
N VAL A 157 -9.72 25.03 0.69
CA VAL A 157 -10.77 25.75 -0.07
C VAL A 157 -12.17 25.21 0.23
N LEU A 158 -12.34 23.90 0.35
CA LEU A 158 -13.65 23.28 0.53
C LEU A 158 -14.10 23.24 2.00
N PHE A 159 -13.18 23.06 2.94
CA PHE A 159 -13.46 22.84 4.35
C PHE A 159 -12.94 23.94 5.28
N GLU A 160 -12.36 25.01 4.71
CA GLU A 160 -11.72 26.10 5.48
C GLU A 160 -10.60 25.59 6.41
N SER A 161 -10.11 24.39 6.16
CA SER A 161 -9.07 23.70 6.94
C SER A 161 -8.25 22.77 6.04
N VAL A 162 -6.96 22.62 6.31
CA VAL A 162 -6.09 21.65 5.64
C VAL A 162 -6.51 20.19 5.95
N ASN A 163 -7.28 19.99 7.02
CA ASN A 163 -7.86 18.71 7.40
C ASN A 163 -9.36 18.74 7.12
N SER A 164 -9.90 17.67 6.53
CA SER A 164 -11.35 17.56 6.31
C SER A 164 -12.10 17.29 7.62
N PRO A 165 -13.41 17.57 7.66
CA PRO A 165 -14.29 17.04 8.70
C PRO A 165 -14.27 15.50 8.69
N SER A 166 -14.75 14.88 9.78
CA SER A 166 -14.94 13.43 9.85
C SER A 166 -16.20 13.05 9.06
N VAL A 167 -16.04 12.08 8.15
CA VAL A 167 -17.14 11.59 7.28
C VAL A 167 -17.60 10.17 7.65
N GLY A 168 -17.02 9.58 8.69
CA GLY A 168 -17.28 8.21 9.08
C GLY A 168 -16.44 7.18 8.32
N THR A 169 -16.60 5.92 8.67
CA THR A 169 -15.87 4.78 8.08
C THR A 169 -16.82 3.64 7.73
N PHE A 170 -16.33 2.68 6.92
CA PHE A 170 -17.08 1.44 6.62
C PHE A 170 -17.38 0.56 7.83
N GLY A 171 -16.69 0.79 8.98
CA GLY A 171 -16.76 -0.10 10.13
C GLY A 171 -16.05 -1.45 9.89
N THR A 172 -16.36 -2.43 10.74
CA THR A 172 -15.86 -3.80 10.63
C THR A 172 -16.97 -4.74 10.18
N TRP A 173 -16.61 -5.77 9.40
CA TRP A 173 -17.49 -6.86 9.02
C TRP A 173 -17.11 -8.10 9.85
N ARG A 174 -17.98 -8.44 10.79
CA ARG A 174 -17.81 -9.65 11.60
C ARG A 174 -18.35 -10.85 10.84
N ILE A 175 -17.48 -11.85 10.59
CA ILE A 175 -17.89 -13.14 10.01
C ILE A 175 -18.29 -14.08 11.15
N PRO A 176 -19.59 -14.40 11.30
CA PRO A 176 -20.06 -15.28 12.37
C PRO A 176 -19.30 -16.61 12.38
N LEU A 177 -19.20 -17.26 13.55
CA LEU A 177 -18.44 -18.49 13.81
C LEU A 177 -16.91 -18.36 13.72
N LEU A 178 -16.38 -17.65 12.73
CA LEU A 178 -14.93 -17.50 12.56
C LEU A 178 -14.37 -16.37 13.43
N ALA A 179 -15.17 -15.35 13.70
CA ALA A 179 -14.80 -14.23 14.58
C ALA A 179 -14.66 -14.65 16.05
N ASP A 180 -15.25 -15.80 16.44
CA ASP A 180 -15.21 -16.32 17.81
C ASP A 180 -13.98 -17.23 18.07
N LEU A 181 -13.13 -17.45 17.06
CA LEU A 181 -11.88 -18.18 17.23
C LEU A 181 -10.90 -17.38 18.10
N PRO A 182 -10.29 -18.00 19.14
CA PRO A 182 -9.36 -17.31 20.01
C PRO A 182 -8.14 -16.78 19.21
N ALA A 183 -7.73 -15.55 19.46
CA ALA A 183 -6.64 -14.81 18.82
C ALA A 183 -6.82 -14.50 17.33
N LEU A 184 -7.16 -15.46 16.48
CA LEU A 184 -7.31 -15.27 15.04
C LEU A 184 -8.66 -14.64 14.66
N GLY A 185 -9.71 -14.89 15.43
CA GLY A 185 -11.06 -14.38 15.19
C GLY A 185 -11.10 -12.86 15.09
N PRO A 186 -10.74 -12.13 16.14
CA PRO A 186 -10.76 -10.67 16.16
C PRO A 186 -9.79 -10.04 15.15
N VAL A 187 -8.71 -10.72 14.79
CA VAL A 187 -7.70 -10.20 13.87
C VAL A 187 -8.12 -10.33 12.40
N LEU A 188 -8.59 -11.51 12.00
CA LEU A 188 -8.86 -11.83 10.60
C LEU A 188 -10.35 -11.78 10.23
N PHE A 189 -11.27 -12.04 11.17
CA PHE A 189 -12.68 -12.22 10.90
C PHE A 189 -13.60 -11.16 11.52
N ASP A 190 -13.02 -10.12 12.15
CA ASP A 190 -13.67 -8.88 12.53
C ASP A 190 -12.83 -7.70 12.02
N ALA A 191 -12.75 -7.58 10.72
CA ALA A 191 -11.89 -6.62 10.06
C ALA A 191 -12.67 -5.68 9.14
N SER A 192 -12.06 -4.55 8.78
CA SER A 192 -12.61 -3.65 7.77
C SER A 192 -12.78 -4.34 6.42
N PRO A 193 -13.83 -4.05 5.64
CA PRO A 193 -14.01 -4.56 4.27
C PRO A 193 -12.76 -4.39 3.40
N MET A 194 -11.98 -3.35 3.63
CA MET A 194 -10.74 -3.06 2.89
C MET A 194 -9.63 -4.08 3.17
N VAL A 195 -9.59 -4.65 4.37
CA VAL A 195 -8.67 -5.74 4.71
C VAL A 195 -9.03 -7.01 3.92
N TYR A 196 -10.31 -7.36 3.87
CA TYR A 196 -10.75 -8.52 3.06
C TYR A 196 -10.47 -8.30 1.58
N LEU A 197 -10.72 -7.09 1.08
CA LEU A 197 -10.42 -6.74 -0.31
C LEU A 197 -8.92 -6.89 -0.61
N MET A 198 -8.04 -6.44 0.30
CA MET A 198 -6.59 -6.59 0.18
C MET A 198 -6.19 -8.08 0.13
N LEU A 199 -6.71 -8.89 1.06
CA LEU A 199 -6.39 -10.31 1.15
C LEU A 199 -6.86 -11.10 -0.07
N VAL A 200 -7.96 -10.70 -0.71
CA VAL A 200 -8.47 -11.31 -1.96
C VAL A 200 -7.72 -10.78 -3.17
N THR A 201 -7.41 -9.48 -3.21
CA THR A 201 -6.76 -8.86 -4.39
C THR A 201 -5.33 -9.39 -4.59
N ALA A 202 -4.57 -9.67 -3.53
CA ALA A 202 -3.21 -10.16 -3.67
C ALA A 202 -3.11 -11.52 -4.39
N PRO A 203 -3.90 -12.57 -4.05
CA PRO A 203 -3.97 -13.79 -4.84
C PRO A 203 -4.48 -13.59 -6.27
N VAL A 204 -5.47 -12.70 -6.46
CA VAL A 204 -6.00 -12.37 -7.81
C VAL A 204 -4.91 -11.73 -8.67
N CYS A 205 -4.17 -10.76 -8.16
CA CYS A 205 -3.03 -10.14 -8.86
C CYS A 205 -1.94 -11.17 -9.18
N TRP A 206 -1.61 -12.04 -8.23
CA TRP A 206 -0.66 -13.13 -8.45
C TRP A 206 -1.14 -14.09 -9.54
N TYR A 207 -2.41 -14.54 -9.50
CA TYR A 207 -3.00 -15.40 -10.50
C TYR A 207 -3.00 -14.74 -11.88
N THR A 208 -3.41 -13.47 -11.95
CA THR A 208 -3.42 -12.67 -13.18
C THR A 208 -2.05 -12.62 -13.81
N LEU A 209 -1.02 -12.25 -13.04
CA LEU A 209 0.34 -12.13 -13.56
C LEU A 209 0.93 -13.48 -13.97
N ARG A 210 0.56 -14.58 -13.32
CA ARG A 210 1.18 -15.88 -13.55
C ARG A 210 0.50 -16.71 -14.63
N TYR A 211 -0.83 -16.72 -14.68
CA TYR A 211 -1.60 -17.67 -15.46
C TYR A 211 -2.42 -17.06 -16.61
N THR A 212 -2.68 -15.75 -16.62
CA THR A 212 -3.50 -15.14 -17.67
C THR A 212 -2.69 -14.67 -18.88
N PRO A 213 -3.32 -14.52 -20.06
CA PRO A 213 -2.69 -13.89 -21.22
C PRO A 213 -2.21 -12.46 -20.91
N LEU A 214 -3.03 -11.67 -20.21
CA LEU A 214 -2.67 -10.32 -19.79
C LEU A 214 -1.37 -10.29 -18.98
N GLY A 215 -1.24 -11.18 -17.99
CA GLY A 215 -0.02 -11.27 -17.18
C GLY A 215 1.21 -11.71 -18.00
N ARG A 216 1.04 -12.53 -19.04
CA ARG A 216 2.13 -12.87 -19.96
C ARG A 216 2.57 -11.67 -20.78
N HIS A 217 1.64 -10.89 -21.33
CA HIS A 217 1.94 -9.67 -22.09
C HIS A 217 2.65 -8.64 -21.20
N ILE A 218 2.17 -8.40 -19.99
CA ILE A 218 2.77 -7.49 -19.02
C ILE A 218 4.23 -7.89 -18.72
N ARG A 219 4.49 -9.15 -18.41
CA ARG A 219 5.84 -9.64 -18.13
C ARG A 219 6.75 -9.59 -19.35
N ALA A 220 6.25 -9.99 -20.52
CA ALA A 220 7.01 -9.91 -21.77
C ALA A 220 7.36 -8.46 -22.12
N CYS A 221 6.45 -7.52 -21.90
CA CYS A 221 6.65 -6.09 -22.13
C CYS A 221 7.81 -5.52 -21.30
N GLY A 222 7.96 -5.93 -20.05
CA GLY A 222 9.04 -5.47 -19.19
C GLY A 222 10.37 -6.22 -19.36
N GLU A 223 10.34 -7.45 -19.88
CA GLU A 223 11.57 -8.23 -20.10
C GLU A 223 12.15 -8.01 -21.50
N ASN A 224 11.31 -8.03 -22.54
CA ASN A 224 11.71 -7.83 -23.93
C ASN A 224 10.54 -7.28 -24.75
N PRO A 225 10.37 -5.95 -24.81
CA PRO A 225 9.28 -5.32 -25.55
C PRO A 225 9.31 -5.63 -27.05
N ARG A 226 10.49 -5.79 -27.67
CA ARG A 226 10.61 -6.15 -29.10
C ARG A 226 10.04 -7.53 -29.38
N ALA A 227 10.29 -8.51 -28.51
CA ALA A 227 9.72 -9.84 -28.64
C ALA A 227 8.19 -9.85 -28.49
N LEU A 228 7.64 -8.95 -27.68
CA LEU A 228 6.19 -8.78 -27.55
C LEU A 228 5.58 -8.21 -28.83
N ASP A 229 6.23 -7.22 -29.41
CA ASP A 229 5.81 -6.55 -30.64
C ASP A 229 5.84 -7.50 -31.84
N THR A 230 6.91 -8.24 -32.02
CA THR A 230 7.02 -9.27 -33.08
C THR A 230 5.97 -10.37 -32.95
N ALA A 231 5.41 -10.58 -31.74
CA ALA A 231 4.28 -11.48 -31.51
C ALA A 231 2.91 -10.84 -31.85
N GLY A 232 2.88 -9.60 -32.38
CA GLY A 232 1.67 -8.89 -32.77
C GLY A 232 0.91 -8.24 -31.59
N VAL A 233 1.55 -8.07 -30.44
CA VAL A 233 0.95 -7.43 -29.25
C VAL A 233 1.55 -6.06 -29.05
N SER A 234 0.72 -5.01 -29.10
CA SER A 234 1.17 -3.62 -28.93
C SER A 234 1.78 -3.37 -27.55
N VAL A 235 3.07 -3.03 -27.53
CA VAL A 235 3.84 -2.65 -26.35
C VAL A 235 3.22 -1.44 -25.68
N ARG A 236 2.91 -0.41 -26.48
CA ARG A 236 2.28 0.83 -26.00
C ARG A 236 0.98 0.57 -25.26
N ARG A 237 0.07 -0.23 -25.84
CA ARG A 237 -1.20 -0.57 -25.19
C ARG A 237 -0.97 -1.35 -23.90
N THR A 238 -0.02 -2.26 -23.88
CA THR A 238 0.32 -3.04 -22.67
C THR A 238 0.86 -2.16 -21.55
N ARG A 239 1.71 -1.17 -21.86
CA ARG A 239 2.20 -0.18 -20.91
C ARG A 239 1.07 0.67 -20.33
N TYR A 240 0.15 1.18 -21.15
CA TYR A 240 -1.03 1.90 -20.66
C TYR A 240 -1.87 1.03 -19.71
N VAL A 241 -2.14 -0.20 -20.06
CA VAL A 241 -2.91 -1.13 -19.21
C VAL A 241 -2.23 -1.33 -17.86
N GLY A 242 -0.90 -1.52 -17.82
CA GLY A 242 -0.15 -1.69 -16.58
C GLY A 242 -0.22 -0.47 -15.66
N VAL A 243 -0.04 0.73 -16.23
CA VAL A 243 -0.10 1.98 -15.46
C VAL A 243 -1.52 2.28 -14.98
N LEU A 244 -2.55 2.05 -15.80
CA LEU A 244 -3.95 2.24 -15.37
C LEU A 244 -4.37 1.24 -14.30
N LEU A 245 -3.93 -0.02 -14.35
CA LEU A 245 -4.13 -0.99 -13.28
C LEU A 245 -3.42 -0.55 -11.99
N SER A 246 -2.23 0.05 -12.11
CA SER A 246 -1.56 0.69 -10.97
C SER A 246 -2.45 1.79 -10.36
N GLY A 247 -3.04 2.65 -11.21
CA GLY A 247 -3.99 3.68 -10.77
C GLY A 247 -5.21 3.11 -10.06
N VAL A 248 -5.81 2.03 -10.56
CA VAL A 248 -6.93 1.34 -9.90
C VAL A 248 -6.53 0.85 -8.51
N LEU A 249 -5.41 0.11 -8.41
CA LEU A 249 -4.97 -0.47 -7.15
C LEU A 249 -4.57 0.61 -6.13
N CYS A 250 -3.83 1.64 -6.55
CA CYS A 250 -3.53 2.78 -5.68
C CYS A 250 -4.80 3.53 -5.25
N GLY A 251 -5.78 3.66 -6.16
CA GLY A 251 -7.08 4.25 -5.84
C GLY A 251 -7.82 3.49 -4.74
N VAL A 252 -7.86 2.16 -4.86
CA VAL A 252 -8.40 1.29 -3.80
C VAL A 252 -7.62 1.46 -2.49
N GLY A 253 -6.29 1.56 -2.55
CA GLY A 253 -5.44 1.74 -1.37
C GLY A 253 -5.68 3.07 -0.66
N GLY A 254 -5.72 4.19 -1.39
CA GLY A 254 -5.91 5.54 -0.84
C GLY A 254 -7.31 5.77 -0.26
N ALA A 255 -8.35 5.55 -1.08
CA ALA A 255 -9.74 5.67 -0.63
C ALA A 255 -10.07 4.63 0.45
N GLY A 256 -9.58 3.38 0.28
CA GLY A 256 -9.81 2.31 1.24
C GLY A 256 -9.18 2.56 2.60
N PHE A 257 -7.99 3.14 2.66
CA PHE A 257 -7.35 3.52 3.91
C PHE A 257 -8.11 4.67 4.60
N THR A 258 -8.47 5.69 3.83
CA THR A 258 -9.16 6.87 4.37
C THR A 258 -10.56 6.54 4.84
N LEU A 259 -11.39 5.90 4.03
CA LEU A 259 -12.77 5.54 4.38
C LEU A 259 -12.88 4.26 5.21
N GLY A 260 -11.84 3.42 5.21
CA GLY A 260 -11.80 2.19 6.00
C GLY A 260 -11.20 2.33 7.39
N GLN A 261 -10.41 3.39 7.65
CA GLN A 261 -9.71 3.53 8.93
C GLN A 261 -9.75 4.94 9.51
N LEU A 262 -9.44 5.99 8.73
CA LEU A 262 -9.27 7.34 9.25
C LEU A 262 -10.58 8.10 9.40
N GLY A 263 -11.52 7.89 8.50
CA GLY A 263 -12.78 8.64 8.42
C GLY A 263 -12.62 10.13 8.10
N ARG A 264 -11.44 10.58 7.69
CA ARG A 264 -11.13 11.97 7.33
C ARG A 264 -9.84 12.06 6.50
N PHE A 265 -9.68 13.13 5.76
CA PHE A 265 -8.40 13.49 5.14
C PHE A 265 -7.60 14.38 6.09
N VAL A 266 -6.32 14.07 6.26
CA VAL A 266 -5.34 14.89 7.00
C VAL A 266 -4.35 15.45 6.00
N GLY A 267 -4.27 16.77 5.91
CA GLY A 267 -3.34 17.48 5.02
C GLY A 267 -2.26 18.27 5.76
N ALA A 268 -2.36 18.34 7.10
CA ALA A 268 -1.39 19.05 7.93
C ALA A 268 -0.12 18.22 8.14
N GLY A 269 1.03 18.76 7.76
CA GLY A 269 2.32 18.08 7.88
C GLY A 269 2.48 16.94 6.85
N GLU A 270 2.57 15.72 7.31
CA GLU A 270 2.46 14.55 6.45
C GLU A 270 0.98 14.31 6.10
N THR A 271 0.69 14.04 4.83
CA THR A 271 -0.68 13.72 4.40
C THR A 271 -1.18 12.43 5.06
N SER A 272 -2.50 12.18 4.97
CA SER A 272 -3.10 10.92 5.45
C SER A 272 -2.34 9.66 5.04
N ILE A 273 -1.69 9.68 3.88
CA ILE A 273 -0.96 8.53 3.33
C ILE A 273 0.42 8.40 3.98
N GLY A 274 1.12 9.52 4.25
CA GLY A 274 2.34 9.56 5.07
C GLY A 274 3.47 8.66 4.57
N GLY A 275 3.73 8.63 3.25
CA GLY A 275 4.81 7.84 2.66
C GLY A 275 4.50 6.36 2.44
N ARG A 276 3.27 5.89 2.70
CA ARG A 276 2.90 4.47 2.56
C ARG A 276 2.97 3.97 1.12
N GLY A 277 2.85 4.86 0.13
CA GLY A 277 3.11 4.52 -1.27
C GLY A 277 4.58 4.18 -1.52
N PHE A 278 5.51 4.92 -0.92
CA PHE A 278 6.95 4.60 -1.00
C PHE A 278 7.29 3.32 -0.26
N LEU A 279 6.68 3.07 0.92
CA LEU A 279 6.79 1.77 1.58
C LEU A 279 6.26 0.63 0.69
N GLY A 280 5.24 0.89 -0.12
CA GLY A 280 4.75 -0.04 -1.14
C GLY A 280 5.81 -0.38 -2.19
N ILE A 281 6.59 0.62 -2.67
CA ILE A 281 7.72 0.41 -3.58
C ILE A 281 8.73 -0.54 -2.94
N VAL A 282 9.13 -0.27 -1.72
CA VAL A 282 10.04 -1.14 -0.99
C VAL A 282 9.44 -2.53 -0.81
N ALA A 283 8.16 -2.65 -0.47
CA ALA A 283 7.48 -3.92 -0.26
C ALA A 283 7.46 -4.81 -1.52
N TYR A 284 7.25 -4.26 -2.73
CA TYR A 284 7.29 -5.09 -3.92
C TYR A 284 8.71 -5.44 -4.39
N LEU A 285 9.68 -4.57 -4.18
CA LEU A 285 11.08 -4.91 -4.39
C LEU A 285 11.50 -6.07 -3.49
N PHE A 286 11.11 -6.01 -2.23
CA PHE A 286 11.24 -7.09 -1.25
C PHE A 286 10.57 -8.38 -1.68
N GLY A 287 9.34 -8.28 -2.15
CA GLY A 287 8.56 -9.40 -2.66
C GLY A 287 9.06 -9.92 -4.00
N ASN A 288 10.15 -9.35 -4.56
CA ASN A 288 10.69 -9.70 -5.87
C ASN A 288 9.62 -9.67 -6.96
N TYR A 289 8.81 -8.59 -6.98
CA TYR A 289 7.69 -8.40 -7.91
C TYR A 289 6.63 -9.51 -7.88
N ASN A 290 6.49 -10.20 -6.76
CA ASN A 290 5.44 -11.20 -6.54
C ASN A 290 4.38 -10.61 -5.59
N PRO A 291 3.10 -10.48 -6.00
CA PRO A 291 2.05 -9.89 -5.18
C PRO A 291 1.87 -10.51 -3.80
N LEU A 292 1.98 -11.84 -3.68
CA LEU A 292 1.85 -12.53 -2.39
C LEU A 292 3.02 -12.25 -1.44
N SER A 293 4.24 -12.26 -1.97
CA SER A 293 5.42 -11.92 -1.16
C SER A 293 5.43 -10.44 -0.79
N SER A 294 4.95 -9.57 -1.68
CA SER A 294 4.84 -8.13 -1.44
C SER A 294 3.77 -7.79 -0.39
N LEU A 295 2.68 -8.58 -0.32
CA LEU A 295 1.73 -8.49 0.78
C LEU A 295 2.40 -8.79 2.12
N GLY A 296 3.24 -9.82 2.19
CA GLY A 296 4.06 -10.12 3.39
C GLY A 296 4.99 -8.96 3.76
N GLY A 297 5.64 -8.34 2.76
CA GLY A 297 6.47 -7.14 2.94
C GLY A 297 5.65 -5.94 3.46
N ALA A 298 4.46 -5.72 2.90
CA ALA A 298 3.55 -4.66 3.35
C ALA A 298 3.10 -4.87 4.81
N MET A 299 2.77 -6.10 5.19
CA MET A 299 2.44 -6.43 6.58
C MET A 299 3.62 -6.23 7.52
N LEU A 300 4.84 -6.56 7.07
CA LEU A 300 6.05 -6.31 7.85
C LEU A 300 6.23 -4.83 8.13
N PHE A 301 6.16 -3.95 7.11
CA PHE A 301 6.28 -2.50 7.33
C PHE A 301 5.13 -1.94 8.15
N ALA A 302 3.90 -2.39 7.91
CA ALA A 302 2.75 -2.03 8.72
C ALA A 302 2.89 -2.45 10.19
N SER A 303 3.59 -3.55 10.47
CA SER A 303 3.85 -3.96 11.86
C SER A 303 4.72 -2.95 12.61
N PHE A 304 5.75 -2.41 11.97
CA PHE A 304 6.59 -1.38 12.58
C PHE A 304 5.87 -0.03 12.70
N ASP A 305 5.06 0.35 11.71
CA ASP A 305 4.23 1.56 11.78
C ASP A 305 3.20 1.46 12.94
N SER A 306 2.54 0.31 13.06
CA SER A 306 1.60 0.04 14.16
C SER A 306 2.29 -0.01 15.53
N LEU A 307 3.50 -0.58 15.60
CA LEU A 307 4.31 -0.62 16.81
C LEU A 307 4.69 0.78 17.26
N GLN A 308 5.14 1.63 16.32
CA GLN A 308 5.47 3.02 16.58
C GLN A 308 4.29 3.76 17.23
N ILE A 309 3.08 3.63 16.66
CA ILE A 309 1.88 4.29 17.17
C ILE A 309 1.58 3.83 18.60
N ARG A 310 1.68 2.53 18.87
CA ARG A 310 1.43 1.97 20.21
C ARG A 310 2.46 2.39 21.25
N LEU A 311 3.74 2.38 20.90
CA LEU A 311 4.81 2.83 21.81
C LEU A 311 4.65 4.30 22.19
N GLN A 312 4.19 5.13 21.26
CA GLN A 312 3.85 6.53 21.54
C GLN A 312 2.66 6.68 22.50
N GLN A 313 1.71 5.75 22.50
CA GLN A 313 0.54 5.78 23.37
C GLN A 313 0.84 5.34 24.82
N ILE A 314 1.83 4.46 25.00
CA ILE A 314 2.26 3.99 26.32
C ILE A 314 2.87 5.14 27.16
N GLY A 315 3.52 6.12 26.53
CA GLY A 315 3.94 7.38 27.15
C GLY A 315 5.05 7.29 28.20
N GLU A 316 5.44 6.09 28.63
CA GLU A 316 6.45 5.85 29.69
C GLU A 316 7.90 5.79 29.16
N LEU A 317 8.07 5.78 27.83
CA LEU A 317 9.39 5.81 27.23
C LEU A 317 9.83 7.26 27.07
N ASP A 318 10.82 7.68 27.81
CA ASP A 318 11.45 9.01 27.74
C ASP A 318 12.29 9.15 26.44
N VAL A 319 11.67 8.80 25.31
CA VAL A 319 12.27 8.82 23.97
C VAL A 319 11.56 9.87 23.12
N PRO A 320 12.31 10.81 22.52
CA PRO A 320 11.72 11.84 21.65
C PRO A 320 10.89 11.22 20.53
N GLN A 321 9.65 11.72 20.33
CA GLN A 321 8.72 11.25 19.29
C GLN A 321 9.34 11.11 17.89
N PRO A 322 10.26 12.01 17.43
CA PRO A 322 10.89 11.85 16.11
C PRO A 322 11.68 10.57 15.95
N LEU A 323 12.27 10.02 17.02
CA LEU A 323 13.03 8.77 16.95
C LEU A 323 12.15 7.55 16.65
N PHE A 324 10.92 7.53 17.14
CA PHE A 324 9.97 6.48 16.80
C PHE A 324 9.59 6.51 15.32
N ARG A 325 9.48 7.69 14.70
CA ARG A 325 9.15 7.85 13.27
C ARG A 325 10.22 7.32 12.33
N VAL A 326 11.46 7.24 12.78
CA VAL A 326 12.58 6.70 12.00
C VAL A 326 12.59 5.17 11.95
N LEU A 327 11.92 4.52 12.92
CA LEU A 327 11.96 3.06 13.09
C LEU A 327 11.55 2.25 11.83
N PRO A 328 10.46 2.54 11.13
CA PRO A 328 10.10 1.84 9.89
C PRO A 328 11.20 1.95 8.82
N PHE A 329 11.81 3.13 8.67
CA PHE A 329 12.86 3.38 7.67
C PHE A 329 14.17 2.68 8.01
N VAL A 330 14.55 2.63 9.30
CA VAL A 330 15.72 1.85 9.77
C VAL A 330 15.52 0.37 9.45
N VAL A 331 14.32 -0.15 9.70
CA VAL A 331 13.99 -1.53 9.37
C VAL A 331 14.09 -1.77 7.87
N VAL A 332 13.59 -0.85 7.03
CA VAL A 332 13.76 -0.91 5.57
C VAL A 332 15.25 -1.09 5.22
N ILE A 333 16.14 -0.25 5.76
CA ILE A 333 17.57 -0.32 5.49
C ILE A 333 18.15 -1.66 5.95
N LEU A 334 17.85 -2.08 7.17
CA LEU A 334 18.33 -3.35 7.71
C LEU A 334 17.89 -4.55 6.86
N VAL A 335 16.63 -4.55 6.48
CA VAL A 335 16.08 -5.64 5.68
C VAL A 335 16.66 -5.63 4.27
N LEU A 336 16.89 -4.46 3.64
CA LEU A 336 17.58 -4.35 2.35
C LEU A 336 19.01 -4.91 2.41
N MET A 337 19.71 -4.82 3.55
CA MET A 337 21.03 -5.42 3.74
C MET A 337 21.02 -6.96 3.69
N PHE A 338 19.92 -7.59 4.09
CA PHE A 338 19.79 -9.05 4.17
C PHE A 338 19.09 -9.69 2.98
N ILE A 339 18.43 -8.89 2.14
CA ILE A 339 17.75 -9.38 0.94
C ILE A 339 18.72 -9.50 -0.22
N GLY A 340 18.71 -10.69 -0.80
CA GLY A 340 19.46 -10.99 -2.01
C GLY A 340 18.98 -10.21 -3.24
N ARG A 341 19.60 -10.41 -4.39
CA ARG A 341 19.32 -9.69 -5.64
C ARG A 341 17.86 -9.77 -6.04
N THR A 342 17.21 -8.61 -6.16
CA THR A 342 15.89 -8.46 -6.76
C THR A 342 16.02 -8.58 -8.29
N ARG A 343 15.13 -9.34 -8.92
CA ARG A 343 15.04 -9.42 -10.39
C ARG A 343 14.21 -8.27 -10.91
N ILE A 344 14.88 -7.19 -11.26
CA ILE A 344 14.27 -6.03 -11.91
C ILE A 344 13.97 -6.40 -13.37
N PRO A 345 12.80 -6.02 -13.95
CA PRO A 345 12.51 -6.20 -15.37
C PRO A 345 13.60 -5.57 -16.24
N ALA A 346 14.04 -6.29 -17.29
CA ALA A 346 15.23 -5.90 -18.07
C ALA A 346 15.05 -4.57 -18.81
N ALA A 347 13.84 -4.28 -19.31
CA ALA A 347 13.50 -3.03 -20.01
C ALA A 347 12.84 -1.98 -19.08
N LEU A 348 13.07 -2.06 -17.76
CA LEU A 348 12.52 -1.07 -16.81
C LEU A 348 13.16 0.30 -17.05
N GLY A 349 12.31 1.32 -17.22
CA GLY A 349 12.75 2.69 -17.48
C GLY A 349 13.11 2.99 -18.93
N GLU A 350 13.14 1.98 -19.80
CA GLU A 350 13.48 2.19 -21.20
C GLU A 350 12.27 2.69 -22.01
N HIS A 351 12.53 3.69 -22.87
CA HIS A 351 11.55 4.09 -23.88
C HIS A 351 11.52 3.04 -25.00
N TYR A 352 10.36 2.81 -25.55
CA TYR A 352 10.16 1.92 -26.67
C TYR A 352 9.71 2.74 -27.89
N ASP A 353 10.45 2.60 -28.98
CA ASP A 353 10.09 3.14 -30.27
C ASP A 353 9.43 2.02 -31.08
N ASP A 354 8.16 2.21 -31.47
CA ASP A 354 7.55 1.41 -32.51
C ASP A 354 8.35 1.73 -33.79
N GLU A 355 9.16 0.78 -34.25
CA GLU A 355 9.76 0.90 -35.59
C GLU A 355 8.59 0.88 -36.59
N GLU A 356 8.40 2.01 -37.31
CA GLU A 356 7.44 2.12 -38.42
C GLU A 356 7.76 1.14 -39.57
#